data_f88e033f1ab92e10dc9bff478c163338
#
_entry.id   f88e033f1ab92e10dc9bff478c163338
#
_cell.length_a   1.000
_cell.length_b   1.000
_cell.length_c   1.000
_cell.angle_alpha   90.00
_cell.angle_beta   90.00
_cell.angle_gamma   90.00
#
_symmetry.space_group_name_H-M   'P 1'
#
loop_
_entity.id
_entity.type
_entity.pdbx_description
1 polymer ?
#
loop_
_entity_poly.entity_id
_entity_poly.type
_entity_poly.pdbx_seq_one_letter_code
_entity_poly.pdbx_strand_id
1 'polypeptide(L)'
;MSLLTTLHDPNLRPGVPKHAPSSTESFLAVDTTPVESVALVPALVTLSYAYLLDKNYEGCRRELARALKILTTHEGEKAASTTLVREHLGLLAYYEEDFEEAQKHFRDVHDILVAHGRAADDPDVVRQLENLATATCRTGPRTWA
;
A
#
# COMPACT_ATOMS: atom_id res chain seq x y z
N MET A 1 53.29 3.73 -6.46
CA MET A 1 53.25 3.74 -5.97
C MET A 1 53.06 3.66 -5.59
N SER A 2 52.53 3.40 -5.84
CA SER A 2 52.20 3.26 -5.34
C SER A 2 51.79 3.22 -5.19
N LEU A 3 51.29 3.05 -5.29
CA LEU A 3 50.90 3.02 -4.84
C LEU A 3 50.42 2.99 -4.93
N LEU A 4 50.19 2.90 -5.21
CA LEU A 4 49.83 2.83 -5.01
C LEU A 4 49.40 2.69 -5.12
N THR A 5 49.34 2.61 -5.38
CA THR A 5 49.02 2.46 -5.18
C THR A 5 48.46 2.31 -5.14
N THR A 6 48.28 2.38 -5.38
CA THR A 6 47.85 2.24 -5.02
C THR A 6 47.30 2.28 -5.11
N LEU A 7 47.12 2.38 -5.50
CA LEU A 7 46.75 2.37 -5.24
C LEU A 7 46.38 2.27 -5.47
N HIS A 8 46.10 2.30 -5.89
CA HIS A 8 45.88 2.21 -5.70
C HIS A 8 45.26 2.06 -5.87
N ASP A 9 45.05 1.91 -6.24
CA ASP A 9 44.49 1.66 -6.18
C ASP A 9 43.94 1.80 -6.23
N PRO A 10 44.07 1.86 -6.31
CA PRO A 10 43.41 1.95 -6.11
C PRO A 10 42.80 1.88 -6.20
N ASN A 11 42.31 1.74 -6.31
CA ASN A 11 41.70 1.48 -6.05
C ASN A 11 41.42 1.27 -5.78
N LEU A 12 41.35 1.13 -5.62
CA LEU A 12 41.10 0.82 -5.16
C LEU A 12 40.96 0.72 -4.63
N ARG A 13 40.85 0.76 -4.33
CA ARG A 13 40.51 0.64 -3.89
C ARG A 13 40.14 0.11 -3.60
N PRO A 14 40.09 0.08 -3.57
CA PRO A 14 39.57 -0.53 -3.69
C PRO A 14 38.66 -0.74 -3.40
N GLY A 15 38.30 -0.93 -3.30
CA GLY A 15 37.29 -1.12 -3.11
C GLY A 15 36.29 -0.75 -3.54
N VAL A 16 36.30 -0.50 -3.88
CA VAL A 16 35.36 -0.22 -4.34
C VAL A 16 35.13 -0.52 -5.28
N PRO A 17 35.05 -0.91 -5.47
CA PRO A 17 34.89 -1.45 -6.40
C PRO A 17 34.88 -1.04 -7.42
N LYS A 18 35.21 -1.01 -7.57
CA LYS A 18 35.10 -0.85 -8.38
C LYS A 18 34.16 -1.39 -8.97
N HIS A 19 33.61 -1.65 -8.56
CA HIS A 19 32.68 -2.01 -9.17
C HIS A 19 31.49 -1.75 -8.57
N ALA A 20 31.14 -0.71 -8.49
CA ALA A 20 29.89 -0.31 -8.08
C ALA A 20 28.74 -1.08 -8.73
N PRO A 21 28.81 -1.43 -9.96
CA PRO A 21 27.71 -2.23 -10.57
C PRO A 21 27.50 -3.53 -9.83
N SER A 22 28.54 -4.12 -9.40
CA SER A 22 28.43 -5.36 -8.67
C SER A 22 27.64 -5.18 -7.38
N SER A 23 27.92 -4.10 -6.68
CA SER A 23 27.18 -3.79 -5.48
C SER A 23 25.72 -3.55 -5.76
N THR A 24 25.44 -2.82 -6.83
CA THR A 24 24.08 -2.52 -7.21
C THR A 24 23.30 -3.78 -7.55
N GLU A 25 23.94 -4.68 -8.28
CA GLU A 25 23.26 -5.92 -8.66
C GLU A 25 23.00 -6.79 -7.45
N SER A 26 23.95 -6.86 -6.55
CA SER A 26 23.77 -7.63 -5.33
C SER A 26 22.61 -7.05 -4.51
N PHE A 27 22.54 -5.75 -4.46
CA PHE A 27 21.48 -5.05 -3.77
C PHE A 27 20.11 -5.43 -4.34
N LEU A 28 19.99 -5.42 -5.66
CA LEU A 28 18.73 -5.76 -6.30
C LEU A 28 18.41 -7.25 -6.14
N ALA A 29 19.44 -8.07 -6.22
CA ALA A 29 19.23 -9.53 -6.18
C ALA A 29 18.69 -9.99 -4.84
N VAL A 30 19.07 -9.35 -3.75
CA VAL A 30 18.61 -9.75 -2.43
C VAL A 30 17.49 -8.87 -1.91
N ASP A 31 16.97 -8.01 -2.79
CA ASP A 31 15.85 -7.14 -2.45
C ASP A 31 16.14 -6.35 -1.18
N THR A 32 17.28 -5.68 -1.19
CA THR A 32 17.66 -4.87 -0.05
C THR A 32 17.29 -3.41 -0.22
N THR A 33 16.30 -3.14 -1.10
CA THR A 33 15.79 -1.79 -1.24
C THR A 33 15.36 -1.26 0.12
N PRO A 34 15.69 -0.02 0.42
CA PRO A 34 15.29 0.54 1.70
C PRO A 34 13.77 0.48 1.87
N VAL A 35 13.35 0.12 3.07
CA VAL A 35 11.93 0.13 3.37
C VAL A 35 11.48 1.58 3.40
N GLU A 36 10.44 1.88 2.66
CA GLU A 36 9.96 3.23 2.59
C GLU A 36 9.31 3.63 3.91
N SER A 37 9.41 4.92 4.21
CA SER A 37 8.94 5.43 5.48
C SER A 37 7.41 5.47 5.53
N VAL A 38 6.88 5.15 6.71
CA VAL A 38 5.44 5.27 6.97
C VAL A 38 4.97 6.71 6.73
N ALA A 39 5.87 7.68 6.93
CA ALA A 39 5.53 9.09 6.71
C ALA A 39 5.13 9.38 5.26
N LEU A 40 5.48 8.50 4.32
CA LEU A 40 5.12 8.65 2.92
C LEU A 40 3.65 8.30 2.66
N VAL A 41 3.04 7.51 3.54
CA VAL A 41 1.71 6.97 3.30
C VAL A 41 0.65 8.05 3.05
N PRO A 42 0.56 9.13 3.85
CA PRO A 42 -0.47 10.14 3.57
C PRO A 42 -0.35 10.73 2.18
N ALA A 43 0.88 10.96 1.70
CA ALA A 43 1.07 11.51 0.36
C ALA A 43 0.61 10.51 -0.70
N LEU A 44 0.89 9.23 -0.49
CA LEU A 44 0.46 8.20 -1.44
C LEU A 44 -1.05 8.09 -1.49
N VAL A 45 -1.70 8.18 -0.33
CA VAL A 45 -3.16 8.11 -0.28
C VAL A 45 -3.76 9.32 -0.97
N THR A 46 -3.22 10.51 -0.74
CA THR A 46 -3.70 11.71 -1.39
C THR A 46 -3.54 11.61 -2.91
N LEU A 47 -2.38 11.11 -3.35
CA LEU A 47 -2.13 10.96 -4.78
C LEU A 47 -3.08 9.94 -5.39
N SER A 48 -3.33 8.85 -4.67
CA SER A 48 -4.25 7.83 -5.17
C SER A 48 -5.64 8.41 -5.36
N TYR A 49 -6.08 9.25 -4.43
CA TYR A 49 -7.39 9.87 -4.55
C TYR A 49 -7.45 10.80 -5.77
N ALA A 50 -6.37 11.55 -6.01
CA ALA A 50 -6.30 12.40 -7.18
C ALA A 50 -6.41 11.57 -8.47
N TYR A 51 -5.72 10.43 -8.51
CA TYR A 51 -5.84 9.53 -9.65
C TYR A 51 -7.26 9.00 -9.80
N LEU A 52 -7.91 8.69 -8.69
CA LEU A 52 -9.27 8.17 -8.72
C LEU A 52 -10.22 9.20 -9.33
N LEU A 53 -10.10 10.46 -8.91
CA LEU A 53 -10.94 11.53 -9.43
C LEU A 53 -10.70 11.74 -10.93
N ASP A 54 -9.49 11.47 -11.40
CA ASP A 54 -9.14 11.59 -12.81
C ASP A 54 -9.46 10.31 -13.58
N LYS A 55 -10.08 9.34 -12.93
CA LYS A 55 -10.44 8.04 -13.49
C LYS A 55 -9.22 7.25 -13.96
N ASN A 56 -8.07 7.57 -13.41
CA ASN A 56 -6.85 6.80 -13.65
C ASN A 56 -6.78 5.71 -12.58
N TYR A 57 -7.55 4.65 -12.79
CA TYR A 57 -7.66 3.60 -11.78
C TYR A 57 -6.37 2.84 -11.61
N GLU A 58 -5.60 2.70 -12.66
CA GLU A 58 -4.31 2.02 -12.57
C GLU A 58 -3.34 2.79 -11.69
N GLY A 59 -3.27 4.10 -11.86
CA GLY A 59 -2.44 4.94 -11.01
C GLY A 59 -2.88 4.89 -9.56
N CYS A 60 -4.20 4.95 -9.35
CA CYS A 60 -4.77 4.86 -8.01
C CYS A 60 -4.36 3.54 -7.35
N ARG A 61 -4.53 2.44 -8.06
CA ARG A 61 -4.19 1.13 -7.52
C ARG A 61 -2.72 1.02 -7.17
N ARG A 62 -1.87 1.54 -8.02
CA ARG A 62 -0.42 1.47 -7.81
C ARG A 62 -0.02 2.18 -6.53
N GLU A 63 -0.55 3.39 -6.31
CA GLU A 63 -0.17 4.15 -5.12
C GLU A 63 -0.75 3.52 -3.85
N LEU A 64 -1.97 3.01 -3.93
CA LEU A 64 -2.56 2.35 -2.77
C LEU A 64 -1.82 1.05 -2.43
N ALA A 65 -1.43 0.29 -3.45
CA ALA A 65 -0.68 -0.93 -3.20
C ALA A 65 0.66 -0.62 -2.53
N ARG A 66 1.31 0.45 -2.98
CA ARG A 66 2.56 0.87 -2.38
C ARG A 66 2.37 1.27 -0.92
N ALA A 67 1.33 2.06 -0.65
CA ALA A 67 1.03 2.48 0.71
C ALA A 67 0.73 1.29 1.61
N LEU A 68 -0.05 0.34 1.11
CA LEU A 68 -0.40 -0.83 1.90
C LEU A 68 0.85 -1.67 2.21
N LYS A 69 1.72 -1.82 1.23
CA LYS A 69 2.96 -2.57 1.45
C LYS A 69 3.81 -1.92 2.52
N ILE A 70 3.91 -0.60 2.51
CA ILE A 70 4.67 0.11 3.53
C ILE A 70 4.09 -0.18 4.91
N LEU A 71 2.78 -0.04 5.06
CA LEU A 71 2.14 -0.21 6.35
C LEU A 71 2.21 -1.65 6.83
N THR A 72 1.99 -2.62 5.95
CA THR A 72 2.03 -4.02 6.37
C THR A 72 3.45 -4.44 6.74
N THR A 73 4.45 -3.89 6.07
CA THR A 73 5.83 -4.19 6.39
C THR A 73 6.22 -3.64 7.76
N HIS A 74 5.77 -2.44 8.07
CA HIS A 74 6.16 -1.78 9.33
C HIS A 74 5.29 -2.20 10.51
N GLU A 75 4.01 -2.44 10.29
CA GLU A 75 3.07 -2.58 11.39
C GLU A 75 2.21 -3.83 11.35
N GLY A 76 2.29 -4.60 10.28
CA GLY A 76 1.56 -5.84 10.19
C GLY A 76 0.30 -5.73 9.36
N GLU A 77 -0.16 -6.90 8.90
CA GLU A 77 -1.28 -6.98 7.98
C GLU A 77 -2.60 -6.51 8.56
N LYS A 78 -2.78 -6.74 9.84
CA LYS A 78 -4.03 -6.40 10.50
C LYS A 78 -3.93 -5.15 11.35
N ALA A 79 -2.90 -4.33 11.10
CA ALA A 79 -2.72 -3.10 11.86
C ALA A 79 -3.86 -2.12 11.57
N ALA A 80 -4.26 -1.39 12.61
CA ALA A 80 -5.33 -0.40 12.46
C ALA A 80 -4.96 0.66 11.45
N SER A 81 -3.68 0.94 11.28
CA SER A 81 -3.22 1.95 10.33
C SER A 81 -3.52 1.59 8.89
N THR A 82 -3.72 0.30 8.59
CA THR A 82 -4.00 -0.12 7.22
C THR A 82 -5.43 0.17 6.79
N THR A 83 -6.32 0.51 7.73
CA THR A 83 -7.73 0.63 7.41
C THR A 83 -8.01 1.73 6.39
N LEU A 84 -7.30 2.87 6.49
CA LEU A 84 -7.52 3.95 5.55
C LEU A 84 -7.19 3.51 4.12
N VAL A 85 -6.06 2.85 3.94
CA VAL A 85 -5.65 2.39 2.62
C VAL A 85 -6.62 1.34 2.10
N ARG A 86 -7.05 0.43 2.98
CA ARG A 86 -7.98 -0.63 2.57
C ARG A 86 -9.34 -0.04 2.21
N GLU A 87 -9.77 0.99 2.91
CA GLU A 87 -11.01 1.66 2.56
C GLU A 87 -10.91 2.28 1.17
N HIS A 88 -9.78 2.90 0.86
CA HIS A 88 -9.60 3.47 -0.48
C HIS A 88 -9.53 2.40 -1.55
N LEU A 89 -8.97 1.23 -1.24
CA LEU A 89 -9.01 0.12 -2.17
C LEU A 89 -10.44 -0.33 -2.43
N GLY A 90 -11.29 -0.31 -1.39
CA GLY A 90 -12.69 -0.61 -1.56
C GLY A 90 -13.39 0.41 -2.45
N LEU A 91 -13.09 1.69 -2.25
CA LEU A 91 -13.67 2.74 -3.09
C LEU A 91 -13.22 2.59 -4.53
N LEU A 92 -11.93 2.28 -4.74
CA LEU A 92 -11.43 2.04 -6.10
C LEU A 92 -12.21 0.91 -6.76
N ALA A 93 -12.36 -0.21 -6.06
CA ALA A 93 -13.10 -1.35 -6.60
C ALA A 93 -14.54 -0.95 -6.92
N TYR A 94 -15.15 -0.15 -6.05
CA TYR A 94 -16.51 0.30 -6.26
C TYR A 94 -16.63 1.13 -7.55
N TYR A 95 -15.69 2.04 -7.78
CA TYR A 95 -15.72 2.86 -8.98
C TYR A 95 -15.40 2.07 -10.23
N GLU A 96 -14.63 0.98 -10.09
CA GLU A 96 -14.40 0.07 -11.20
C GLU A 96 -15.56 -0.90 -11.41
N GLU A 97 -16.59 -0.77 -10.59
CA GLU A 97 -17.76 -1.63 -10.61
C GLU A 97 -17.47 -3.08 -10.27
N ASP A 98 -16.38 -3.28 -9.56
CA ASP A 98 -16.07 -4.58 -8.97
C ASP A 98 -16.62 -4.58 -7.54
N PHE A 99 -17.95 -4.75 -7.46
CA PHE A 99 -18.62 -4.57 -6.18
C PHE A 99 -18.31 -5.68 -5.19
N GLU A 100 -17.99 -6.86 -5.67
CA GLU A 100 -17.62 -7.95 -4.78
C GLU A 100 -16.28 -7.69 -4.11
N GLU A 101 -15.33 -7.18 -4.89
CA GLU A 101 -14.05 -6.81 -4.32
C GLU A 101 -14.20 -5.63 -3.36
N ALA A 102 -15.09 -4.69 -3.69
CA ALA A 102 -15.37 -3.58 -2.79
C ALA A 102 -15.94 -4.08 -1.47
N GLN A 103 -16.88 -5.02 -1.51
CA GLN A 103 -17.44 -5.61 -0.30
C GLN A 103 -16.35 -6.24 0.56
N LYS A 104 -15.43 -6.95 -0.08
CA LYS A 104 -14.36 -7.61 0.64
C LYS A 104 -13.49 -6.61 1.39
N HIS A 105 -13.12 -5.52 0.72
CA HIS A 105 -12.29 -4.51 1.36
C HIS A 105 -13.01 -3.83 2.52
N PHE A 106 -14.27 -3.46 2.32
CA PHE A 106 -15.02 -2.80 3.39
C PHE A 106 -15.23 -3.71 4.57
N ARG A 107 -15.46 -5.00 4.32
CA ARG A 107 -15.62 -5.98 5.40
C ARG A 107 -14.31 -6.16 6.15
N ASP A 108 -13.19 -6.21 5.43
CA ASP A 108 -11.89 -6.32 6.07
C ASP A 108 -11.63 -5.14 6.99
N VAL A 109 -11.95 -3.93 6.54
CA VAL A 109 -11.77 -2.74 7.37
C VAL A 109 -12.65 -2.83 8.62
N HIS A 110 -13.91 -3.19 8.44
CA HIS A 110 -14.82 -3.34 9.55
C HIS A 110 -14.25 -4.32 10.59
N ASP A 111 -13.79 -5.47 10.11
CA ASP A 111 -13.29 -6.50 11.01
C ASP A 111 -12.03 -6.06 11.74
N ILE A 112 -11.16 -5.34 11.06
CA ILE A 112 -9.96 -4.82 11.70
C ILE A 112 -10.32 -3.82 12.80
N LEU A 113 -11.24 -2.91 12.51
CA LEU A 113 -11.65 -1.92 13.48
C LEU A 113 -12.26 -2.57 14.72
N VAL A 114 -13.13 -3.54 14.52
CA VAL A 114 -13.76 -4.25 15.63
C VAL A 114 -12.71 -5.03 16.42
N ALA A 115 -11.77 -5.67 15.74
CA ALA A 115 -10.72 -6.42 16.41
C ALA A 115 -9.83 -5.51 17.28
N HIS A 116 -9.75 -4.23 16.92
CA HIS A 116 -8.97 -3.26 17.69
C HIS A 116 -9.83 -2.55 18.74
N GLY A 117 -11.01 -3.05 19.01
CA GLY A 117 -11.81 -2.55 20.12
C GLY A 117 -12.70 -1.37 19.80
N ARG A 118 -12.89 -1.06 18.51
CA ARG A 118 -13.79 0.05 18.15
C ARG A 118 -15.24 -0.35 18.44
N ALA A 119 -15.98 0.60 18.97
CA ALA A 119 -17.37 0.37 19.33
C ALA A 119 -18.25 0.30 18.08
N ALA A 120 -19.41 -0.34 18.23
CA ALA A 120 -20.34 -0.49 17.10
C ALA A 120 -20.84 0.86 16.59
N ASP A 121 -20.89 1.87 17.43
CA ASP A 121 -21.36 3.20 17.05
C ASP A 121 -20.20 4.14 16.68
N ASP A 122 -18.98 3.62 16.62
CA ASP A 122 -17.84 4.42 16.17
C ASP A 122 -18.08 4.86 14.73
N PRO A 123 -17.89 6.15 14.43
CA PRO A 123 -18.17 6.65 13.06
C PRO A 123 -17.44 5.90 11.97
N ASP A 124 -16.23 5.43 12.24
CA ASP A 124 -15.48 4.70 11.22
C ASP A 124 -16.10 3.33 10.97
N VAL A 125 -16.56 2.67 12.06
CA VAL A 125 -17.23 1.37 11.93
C VAL A 125 -18.54 1.54 11.16
N VAL A 126 -19.32 2.56 11.52
CA VAL A 126 -20.59 2.83 10.86
C VAL A 126 -20.36 3.10 9.37
N ARG A 127 -19.32 3.89 9.06
CA ARG A 127 -19.03 4.20 7.66
C ARG A 127 -18.73 2.95 6.86
N GLN A 128 -18.02 1.99 7.45
CA GLN A 128 -17.72 0.75 6.71
C GLN A 128 -19.00 -0.06 6.48
N LEU A 129 -19.90 -0.06 7.43
CA LEU A 129 -21.16 -0.76 7.23
C LEU A 129 -21.99 -0.09 6.14
N GLU A 130 -21.97 1.24 6.09
CA GLU A 130 -22.68 1.95 5.03
C GLU A 130 -22.05 1.67 3.67
N ASN A 131 -20.73 1.68 3.60
CA ASN A 131 -20.03 1.37 2.36
C ASN A 131 -20.35 -0.05 1.92
N LEU A 132 -20.33 -0.98 2.87
CA LEU A 132 -20.63 -2.38 2.57
C LEU A 132 -22.04 -2.54 2.08
N ALA A 133 -22.99 -1.87 2.72
CA ALA A 133 -24.40 -1.93 2.29
C ALA A 133 -24.55 -1.37 0.89
N THR A 134 -23.87 -0.26 0.60
CA THR A 134 -23.95 0.35 -0.72
C THR A 134 -23.41 -0.62 -1.80
N ALA A 135 -22.27 -1.22 -1.54
CA ALA A 135 -21.72 -2.18 -2.50
C ALA A 135 -22.62 -3.40 -2.66
N THR A 136 -23.21 -3.84 -1.54
CA THR A 136 -24.10 -5.00 -1.57
C THR A 136 -25.33 -4.71 -2.40
N CYS A 137 -25.88 -3.50 -2.29
CA CYS A 137 -27.04 -3.12 -3.09
C CYS A 137 -26.75 -3.18 -4.59
N ARG A 138 -25.51 -2.96 -4.98
CA ARG A 138 -25.14 -2.97 -6.38
C ARG A 138 -24.94 -4.39 -6.91
N THR A 139 -24.61 -5.34 -6.04
CA THR A 139 -24.35 -6.71 -6.45
C THR A 139 -25.50 -7.65 -6.14
N GLY A 140 -26.32 -7.28 -5.17
CA GLY A 140 -27.33 -8.19 -4.67
C GLY A 140 -28.32 -8.58 -5.74
N PRO A 141 -28.91 -9.76 -5.61
CA PRO A 141 -29.97 -10.17 -6.53
C PRO A 141 -31.18 -9.28 -6.35
N ARG A 142 -31.91 -9.11 -7.42
CA ARG A 142 -33.10 -8.28 -7.38
C ARG A 142 -34.34 -9.08 -6.99
N THR A 143 -34.12 -10.21 -6.35
CA THR A 143 -35.23 -11.11 -6.00
C THR A 143 -36.13 -10.53 -4.93
N TRP A 144 -35.60 -9.60 -4.15
CA TRP A 144 -36.39 -8.98 -3.10
C TRP A 144 -37.22 -7.78 -3.63
N ALA A 145 -37.05 -7.49 -4.87
CA ALA A 145 -37.77 -6.36 -5.47
C ALA A 145 -39.23 -6.73 -5.78
#